data_3790f733123ca180441595efd9df1f58
#
_entry.id   3790f733123ca180441595efd9df1f58
#
_cell.length_a   1.000
_cell.length_b   1.000
_cell.length_c   1.000
_cell.angle_alpha   90.00
_cell.angle_beta   90.00
_cell.angle_gamma   90.00
#
_symmetry.space_group_name_H-M   'P 1'
#
loop_
_entity.id
_entity.type
_entity.pdbx_description
1 polymer ?
#
loop_
_entity_poly.entity_id
_entity_poly.type
_entity_poly.pdbx_seq_one_letter_code
_entity_poly.pdbx_strand_id
1 'polypeptide(L)'
;MRLDLALVERGLVRSRNQAARLVVDGHVTVNGQAVSKASLEVSDSDLLVVKQESYVARSAHKLIFALSQFEIQVPEYCLDVGASTGGFTQVLLEMGAESVIALDVGTDQLSAELKGDPRVLEMSGVNIRDLEPQSLPIPPLQIQLVVVDLSFISLRLVARQILSCAPNADFVFLIKPQFELQRSDLNSQGVVTDPERRRHGLEQALRGLSEAGFRLLSLAQSPITGGKGNVEFLAYCRAGKPTDPKPLLAALD
;
A
#
# COMPACT_ATOMS: atom_id res chain seq x y z
N MET A 1 16.73 30.13 -8.40
CA MET A 1 15.29 29.67 -8.44
C MET A 1 15.12 28.49 -7.49
N ARG A 2 13.96 28.34 -6.85
CA ARG A 2 13.71 27.15 -5.99
C ARG A 2 13.67 25.86 -6.82
N LEU A 3 14.19 24.78 -6.27
CA LEU A 3 14.27 23.46 -6.92
C LEU A 3 12.91 22.94 -7.37
N ASP A 4 11.85 23.07 -6.52
CA ASP A 4 10.50 22.63 -6.86
C ASP A 4 9.92 23.36 -8.09
N LEU A 5 10.27 24.62 -8.28
CA LEU A 5 9.90 25.41 -9.46
C LEU A 5 10.74 25.03 -10.67
N ALA A 6 12.07 24.92 -10.50
CA ALA A 6 12.99 24.59 -11.58
C ALA A 6 12.67 23.22 -12.20
N LEU A 7 12.28 22.23 -11.38
CA LEU A 7 11.87 20.91 -11.86
C LEU A 7 10.64 20.97 -12.77
N VAL A 8 9.66 21.79 -12.43
CA VAL A 8 8.44 21.97 -13.25
C VAL A 8 8.77 22.75 -14.52
N GLU A 9 9.52 23.86 -14.41
CA GLU A 9 9.85 24.73 -15.55
C GLU A 9 10.71 24.01 -16.62
N ARG A 10 11.60 23.10 -16.17
CA ARG A 10 12.40 22.26 -17.07
C ARG A 10 11.65 21.01 -17.57
N GLY A 11 10.35 20.85 -17.27
CA GLY A 11 9.55 19.73 -17.73
C GLY A 11 9.92 18.36 -17.12
N LEU A 12 10.70 18.35 -16.04
CA LEU A 12 11.14 17.12 -15.37
C LEU A 12 10.06 16.49 -14.51
N VAL A 13 9.05 17.28 -14.12
CA VAL A 13 7.87 16.85 -13.35
C VAL A 13 6.63 17.66 -13.79
N ARG A 14 5.44 17.09 -13.52
CA ARG A 14 4.15 17.70 -13.95
C ARG A 14 3.63 18.79 -13.00
N SER A 15 4.08 18.81 -11.73
CA SER A 15 3.59 19.77 -10.75
C SER A 15 4.58 19.97 -9.59
N ARG A 16 4.46 21.12 -8.89
CA ARG A 16 5.26 21.44 -7.71
C ARG A 16 5.05 20.43 -6.56
N ASN A 17 3.84 19.92 -6.40
CA ASN A 17 3.56 18.90 -5.37
C ASN A 17 4.29 17.59 -5.68
N GLN A 18 4.34 17.19 -6.94
CA GLN A 18 5.14 16.04 -7.39
C GLN A 18 6.63 16.31 -7.17
N ALA A 19 7.15 17.49 -7.54
CA ALA A 19 8.53 17.87 -7.32
C ALA A 19 8.92 17.77 -5.85
N ALA A 20 8.12 18.36 -4.96
CA ALA A 20 8.38 18.36 -3.51
C ALA A 20 8.41 16.93 -2.96
N ARG A 21 7.50 16.07 -3.39
CA ARG A 21 7.46 14.65 -3.00
C ARG A 21 8.74 13.93 -3.44
N LEU A 22 9.09 14.01 -4.73
CA LEU A 22 10.26 13.34 -5.29
C LEU A 22 11.58 13.80 -4.64
N VAL A 23 11.68 15.06 -4.24
CA VAL A 23 12.82 15.58 -3.49
C VAL A 23 12.89 14.97 -2.09
N VAL A 24 11.76 14.90 -1.37
CA VAL A 24 11.69 14.32 -0.02
C VAL A 24 11.98 12.81 -0.06
N ASP A 25 11.50 12.13 -1.09
CA ASP A 25 11.67 10.68 -1.28
C ASP A 25 13.09 10.32 -1.83
N GLY A 26 13.97 11.34 -2.06
CA GLY A 26 15.37 11.14 -2.47
C GLY A 26 15.56 10.80 -3.96
N HIS A 27 14.53 11.01 -4.78
CA HIS A 27 14.56 10.74 -6.24
C HIS A 27 15.15 11.89 -7.07
N VAL A 28 15.58 12.98 -6.45
CA VAL A 28 16.15 14.14 -7.13
C VAL A 28 17.61 14.33 -6.74
N THR A 29 18.47 14.52 -7.75
CA THR A 29 19.84 14.94 -7.53
C THR A 29 20.10 16.30 -8.20
N VAL A 30 20.93 17.11 -7.56
CA VAL A 30 21.48 18.35 -8.11
C VAL A 30 22.98 18.18 -8.24
N ASN A 31 23.52 18.29 -9.43
CA ASN A 31 24.94 18.07 -9.73
C ASN A 31 25.46 16.70 -9.22
N GLY A 32 24.60 15.66 -9.29
CA GLY A 32 24.92 14.31 -8.84
C GLY A 32 24.77 14.06 -7.34
N GLN A 33 24.45 15.09 -6.53
CA GLN A 33 24.23 14.94 -5.10
C GLN A 33 22.74 14.86 -4.77
N ALA A 34 22.34 13.88 -3.95
CA ALA A 34 20.96 13.74 -3.49
C ALA A 34 20.57 14.92 -2.61
N VAL A 35 19.34 15.43 -2.81
CA VAL A 35 18.81 16.57 -2.09
C VAL A 35 17.49 16.22 -1.40
N SER A 36 17.22 16.83 -0.23
CA SER A 36 16.02 16.56 0.57
C SER A 36 15.12 17.77 0.79
N LYS A 37 15.53 18.95 0.29
CA LYS A 37 14.77 20.20 0.47
C LYS A 37 14.26 20.71 -0.86
N ALA A 38 12.95 20.69 -1.08
CA ALA A 38 12.31 21.22 -2.29
C ALA A 38 12.50 22.73 -2.48
N SER A 39 12.79 23.46 -1.39
CA SER A 39 13.09 24.91 -1.40
C SER A 39 14.55 25.23 -1.66
N LEU A 40 15.41 24.24 -1.94
CA LEU A 40 16.82 24.47 -2.30
C LEU A 40 16.89 25.44 -3.49
N GLU A 41 17.77 26.46 -3.40
CA GLU A 41 18.03 27.36 -4.51
C GLU A 41 18.96 26.68 -5.50
N VAL A 42 18.57 26.72 -6.79
CA VAL A 42 19.33 26.18 -7.92
C VAL A 42 19.48 27.24 -9.00
N SER A 43 20.57 27.15 -9.75
CA SER A 43 20.88 28.00 -10.90
C SER A 43 20.49 27.29 -12.20
N ASP A 44 20.47 28.05 -13.32
CA ASP A 44 20.17 27.49 -14.64
C ASP A 44 21.25 26.50 -15.11
N SER A 45 22.47 26.63 -14.59
CA SER A 45 23.60 25.77 -14.92
C SER A 45 23.63 24.46 -14.10
N ASP A 46 22.82 24.34 -13.05
CA ASP A 46 22.77 23.12 -12.24
C ASP A 46 22.13 21.96 -13.03
N LEU A 47 22.81 20.81 -13.00
CA LEU A 47 22.27 19.58 -13.56
C LEU A 47 21.25 18.97 -12.61
N LEU A 48 19.97 19.04 -12.98
CA LEU A 48 18.89 18.41 -12.25
C LEU A 48 18.58 17.06 -12.87
N VAL A 49 18.63 16.01 -12.06
CA VAL A 49 18.24 14.66 -12.49
C VAL A 49 17.14 14.16 -11.57
N VAL A 50 16.03 13.74 -12.18
CA VAL A 50 14.93 13.04 -11.50
C VAL A 50 15.08 11.56 -11.85
N LYS A 51 15.32 10.72 -10.85
CA LYS A 51 15.17 9.28 -11.05
C LYS A 51 13.70 9.02 -11.33
N GLN A 52 13.39 8.46 -12.48
CA GLN A 52 12.03 8.01 -12.75
C GLN A 52 11.66 7.00 -11.65
N GLU A 53 10.56 7.26 -10.95
CA GLU A 53 9.93 6.22 -10.15
C GLU A 53 9.53 5.10 -11.11
N SER A 54 10.05 3.91 -10.90
CA SER A 54 9.66 2.73 -11.67
C SER A 54 8.20 2.34 -11.41
N TYR A 55 7.61 2.87 -10.34
CA TYR A 55 6.27 2.53 -9.88
C TYR A 55 5.34 3.74 -9.84
N VAL A 56 4.08 3.53 -10.20
CA VAL A 56 3.02 4.55 -10.20
C VAL A 56 2.73 5.11 -8.80
N ALA A 57 3.10 4.37 -7.75
CA ALA A 57 2.96 4.79 -6.36
C ALA A 57 4.07 4.19 -5.48
N ARG A 58 4.50 4.95 -4.47
CA ARG A 58 5.48 4.48 -3.48
C ARG A 58 5.00 3.27 -2.65
N SER A 59 3.69 3.03 -2.58
CA SER A 59 3.12 1.84 -1.94
C SER A 59 3.67 0.55 -2.55
N ALA A 60 4.05 0.54 -3.82
CA ALA A 60 4.71 -0.57 -4.49
C ALA A 60 5.87 -1.16 -3.67
N HIS A 61 6.73 -0.29 -3.09
CA HIS A 61 7.86 -0.74 -2.27
C HIS A 61 7.46 -1.50 -1.01
N LYS A 62 6.25 -1.25 -0.47
CA LYS A 62 5.72 -2.00 0.68
C LYS A 62 5.37 -3.42 0.29
N LEU A 63 4.70 -3.59 -0.87
CA LEU A 63 4.36 -4.93 -1.36
C LEU A 63 5.60 -5.71 -1.79
N ILE A 64 6.54 -5.09 -2.50
CA ILE A 64 7.83 -5.73 -2.86
C ILE A 64 8.53 -6.26 -1.61
N PHE A 65 8.60 -5.43 -0.56
CA PHE A 65 9.19 -5.85 0.71
C PHE A 65 8.41 -7.02 1.33
N ALA A 66 7.07 -6.97 1.36
CA ALA A 66 6.25 -8.04 1.92
C ALA A 66 6.45 -9.36 1.18
N LEU A 67 6.41 -9.34 -0.16
CA LEU A 67 6.58 -10.53 -0.98
C LEU A 67 7.97 -11.17 -0.77
N SER A 68 9.02 -10.34 -0.70
CA SER A 68 10.37 -10.80 -0.41
C SER A 68 10.54 -11.30 1.02
N GLN A 69 10.05 -10.54 2.02
CA GLN A 69 10.21 -10.87 3.44
C GLN A 69 9.46 -12.13 3.85
N PHE A 70 8.31 -12.37 3.22
CA PHE A 70 7.44 -13.52 3.53
C PHE A 70 7.62 -14.67 2.53
N GLU A 71 8.56 -14.54 1.59
CA GLU A 71 8.86 -15.54 0.55
C GLU A 71 7.62 -15.93 -0.26
N ILE A 72 6.76 -14.94 -0.57
CA ILE A 72 5.53 -15.15 -1.35
C ILE A 72 5.85 -15.01 -2.84
N GLN A 73 5.57 -16.05 -3.60
CA GLN A 73 5.57 -15.98 -5.06
C GLN A 73 4.22 -15.49 -5.55
N VAL A 74 4.22 -14.55 -6.50
CA VAL A 74 2.99 -14.01 -7.06
C VAL A 74 2.37 -15.04 -8.00
N PRO A 75 1.12 -15.46 -7.74
CA PRO A 75 0.43 -16.44 -8.57
C PRO A 75 -0.29 -15.77 -9.77
N GLU A 76 -0.96 -16.58 -10.57
CA GLU A 76 -1.66 -16.16 -11.80
C GLU A 76 -2.78 -15.14 -11.53
N TYR A 77 -3.63 -15.38 -10.50
CA TYR A 77 -4.84 -14.59 -10.25
C TYR A 77 -4.78 -13.90 -8.90
N CYS A 78 -4.76 -12.56 -8.95
CA CYS A 78 -4.62 -11.72 -7.78
C CYS A 78 -5.79 -10.73 -7.63
N LEU A 79 -6.05 -10.32 -6.38
CA LEU A 79 -6.99 -9.24 -6.04
C LEU A 79 -6.25 -8.16 -5.25
N ASP A 80 -6.28 -6.93 -5.74
CA ASP A 80 -5.75 -5.73 -5.08
C ASP A 80 -6.93 -4.94 -4.50
N VAL A 81 -7.08 -4.94 -3.17
CA VAL A 81 -8.15 -4.26 -2.44
C VAL A 81 -7.65 -2.92 -1.91
N GLY A 82 -8.14 -1.84 -2.51
CA GLY A 82 -7.66 -0.48 -2.30
C GLY A 82 -6.57 -0.10 -3.30
N ALA A 83 -6.78 -0.43 -4.57
CA ALA A 83 -5.78 -0.29 -5.63
C ALA A 83 -5.30 1.15 -5.84
N SER A 84 -6.16 2.16 -5.62
CA SER A 84 -5.85 3.58 -5.80
C SER A 84 -5.19 3.85 -7.15
N THR A 85 -3.97 4.40 -7.21
CA THR A 85 -3.23 4.62 -8.46
C THR A 85 -2.62 3.36 -9.07
N GLY A 86 -2.68 2.21 -8.37
CA GLY A 86 -2.25 0.91 -8.88
C GLY A 86 -0.85 0.48 -8.45
N GLY A 87 -0.32 1.01 -7.35
CA GLY A 87 1.03 0.65 -6.91
C GLY A 87 1.21 -0.84 -6.61
N PHE A 88 0.25 -1.47 -5.93
CA PHE A 88 0.26 -2.91 -5.69
C PHE A 88 -0.06 -3.70 -6.95
N THR A 89 -1.06 -3.26 -7.72
CA THR A 89 -1.41 -3.86 -9.01
C THR A 89 -0.19 -3.96 -9.94
N GLN A 90 0.60 -2.88 -10.08
CA GLN A 90 1.80 -2.88 -10.93
C GLN A 90 2.82 -3.93 -10.45
N VAL A 91 3.08 -4.01 -9.15
CA VAL A 91 4.02 -5.01 -8.59
C VAL A 91 3.56 -6.44 -8.89
N LEU A 92 2.27 -6.73 -8.71
CA LEU A 92 1.72 -8.06 -9.00
C LEU A 92 1.92 -8.43 -10.47
N LEU A 93 1.64 -7.51 -11.40
CA LEU A 93 1.83 -7.72 -12.85
C LEU A 93 3.30 -7.92 -13.24
N GLU A 94 4.21 -7.11 -12.67
CA GLU A 94 5.65 -7.22 -12.94
C GLU A 94 6.26 -8.51 -12.37
N MET A 95 5.66 -9.04 -11.29
CA MET A 95 6.08 -10.30 -10.67
C MET A 95 5.36 -11.53 -11.23
N GLY A 96 4.59 -11.39 -12.31
CA GLY A 96 4.11 -12.51 -13.10
C GLY A 96 2.63 -12.85 -12.99
N ALA A 97 1.80 -12.00 -12.32
CA ALA A 97 0.36 -12.22 -12.34
C ALA A 97 -0.18 -12.16 -13.78
N GLU A 98 -1.01 -13.14 -14.16
CA GLU A 98 -1.71 -13.17 -15.43
C GLU A 98 -2.94 -12.25 -15.42
N SER A 99 -3.57 -12.10 -14.26
CA SER A 99 -4.68 -11.17 -14.10
C SER A 99 -4.77 -10.62 -12.68
N VAL A 100 -5.02 -9.31 -12.56
CA VAL A 100 -5.20 -8.60 -11.30
C VAL A 100 -6.53 -7.87 -11.30
N ILE A 101 -7.41 -8.20 -10.36
CA ILE A 101 -8.59 -7.40 -10.08
C ILE A 101 -8.13 -6.20 -9.24
N ALA A 102 -8.22 -5.00 -9.79
CA ALA A 102 -7.89 -3.74 -9.11
C ALA A 102 -9.18 -3.10 -8.58
N LEU A 103 -9.46 -3.29 -7.28
CA LEU A 103 -10.69 -2.83 -6.63
C LEU A 103 -10.43 -1.59 -5.78
N ASP A 104 -11.21 -0.53 -6.01
CA ASP A 104 -11.16 0.69 -5.19
C ASP A 104 -12.55 1.34 -5.09
N VAL A 105 -12.83 1.96 -3.92
CA VAL A 105 -14.04 2.75 -3.70
C VAL A 105 -14.03 4.08 -4.45
N GLY A 106 -12.85 4.61 -4.72
CA GLY A 106 -12.66 5.79 -5.56
C GLY A 106 -12.90 5.48 -7.03
N THR A 107 -13.24 6.51 -7.78
CA THR A 107 -13.39 6.42 -9.23
C THR A 107 -12.21 7.09 -9.93
N ASP A 108 -11.81 6.53 -11.07
CA ASP A 108 -10.83 7.16 -11.98
C ASP A 108 -9.42 7.39 -11.38
N GLN A 109 -9.04 6.59 -10.36
CA GLN A 109 -7.77 6.74 -9.68
C GLN A 109 -6.62 5.99 -10.34
N LEU A 110 -6.90 4.83 -10.95
CA LEU A 110 -5.88 3.96 -11.54
C LEU A 110 -5.08 4.72 -12.61
N SER A 111 -3.77 4.52 -12.67
CA SER A 111 -2.91 5.18 -13.65
C SER A 111 -3.27 4.78 -15.08
N ALA A 112 -3.05 5.70 -16.06
CA ALA A 112 -3.37 5.44 -17.44
C ALA A 112 -2.64 4.22 -18.04
N GLU A 113 -1.42 3.95 -17.55
CA GLU A 113 -0.62 2.81 -17.97
C GLU A 113 -1.28 1.48 -17.57
N LEU A 114 -1.81 1.42 -16.35
CA LEU A 114 -2.47 0.22 -15.82
C LEU A 114 -3.89 0.05 -16.39
N LYS A 115 -4.62 1.13 -16.64
CA LYS A 115 -5.93 1.08 -17.31
C LYS A 115 -5.86 0.47 -18.71
N GLY A 116 -4.73 0.63 -19.40
CA GLY A 116 -4.49 0.07 -20.74
C GLY A 116 -3.98 -1.37 -20.75
N ASP A 117 -3.61 -1.95 -19.60
CA ASP A 117 -3.10 -3.31 -19.54
C ASP A 117 -4.27 -4.32 -19.52
N PRO A 118 -4.36 -5.24 -20.50
CA PRO A 118 -5.47 -6.20 -20.59
C PRO A 118 -5.52 -7.19 -19.43
N ARG A 119 -4.46 -7.31 -18.63
CA ARG A 119 -4.41 -8.15 -17.43
C ARG A 119 -5.08 -7.49 -16.22
N VAL A 120 -5.38 -6.18 -16.30
CA VAL A 120 -6.01 -5.44 -15.20
C VAL A 120 -7.52 -5.44 -15.38
N LEU A 121 -8.21 -5.96 -14.39
CA LEU A 121 -9.67 -5.97 -14.29
C LEU A 121 -10.09 -4.88 -13.27
N GLU A 122 -10.28 -3.64 -13.77
CA GLU A 122 -10.62 -2.51 -12.90
C GLU A 122 -12.06 -2.62 -12.35
N MET A 123 -12.19 -2.54 -11.02
CA MET A 123 -13.45 -2.41 -10.28
C MET A 123 -13.45 -1.09 -9.50
N SER A 124 -13.66 0.00 -10.20
CA SER A 124 -13.67 1.38 -9.71
C SER A 124 -15.04 1.75 -9.13
N GLY A 125 -15.07 2.53 -8.04
CA GLY A 125 -16.31 2.93 -7.36
C GLY A 125 -16.97 1.80 -6.56
N VAL A 126 -16.26 0.73 -6.27
CA VAL A 126 -16.79 -0.46 -5.56
C VAL A 126 -16.30 -0.48 -4.11
N ASN A 127 -17.23 -0.46 -3.17
CA ASN A 127 -16.92 -0.58 -1.75
C ASN A 127 -16.81 -2.07 -1.38
N ILE A 128 -15.64 -2.49 -0.87
CA ILE A 128 -15.42 -3.88 -0.43
C ILE A 128 -16.44 -4.36 0.61
N ARG A 129 -17.03 -3.47 1.39
CA ARG A 129 -18.04 -3.83 2.40
C ARG A 129 -19.32 -4.39 1.79
N ASP A 130 -19.66 -3.89 0.60
CA ASP A 130 -20.92 -4.17 -0.07
C ASP A 130 -20.75 -5.11 -1.27
N LEU A 131 -19.50 -5.55 -1.53
CA LEU A 131 -19.15 -6.41 -2.66
C LEU A 131 -19.69 -7.83 -2.45
N GLU A 132 -20.50 -8.29 -3.38
CA GLU A 132 -20.87 -9.70 -3.45
C GLU A 132 -19.73 -10.48 -4.13
N PRO A 133 -19.19 -11.55 -3.49
CA PRO A 133 -18.07 -12.32 -4.06
C PRO A 133 -18.34 -12.82 -5.49
N GLN A 134 -19.60 -13.13 -5.80
CA GLN A 134 -20.03 -13.62 -7.12
C GLN A 134 -19.97 -12.55 -8.23
N SER A 135 -19.87 -11.26 -7.86
CA SER A 135 -19.73 -10.16 -8.82
C SER A 135 -18.28 -9.91 -9.26
N LEU A 136 -17.33 -10.63 -8.65
CA LEU A 136 -15.93 -10.55 -9.08
C LEU A 136 -15.76 -11.12 -10.49
N PRO A 137 -14.94 -10.49 -11.35
CA PRO A 137 -14.71 -10.98 -12.72
C PRO A 137 -13.92 -12.30 -12.77
N ILE A 138 -13.21 -12.65 -11.69
CA ILE A 138 -12.57 -13.95 -11.48
C ILE A 138 -13.30 -14.66 -10.35
N PRO A 139 -13.68 -15.94 -10.50
CA PRO A 139 -14.33 -16.69 -9.44
C PRO A 139 -13.54 -16.69 -8.14
N PRO A 140 -14.17 -16.49 -6.96
CA PRO A 140 -13.49 -16.40 -5.67
C PRO A 140 -12.53 -17.55 -5.35
N LEU A 141 -12.85 -18.76 -5.79
CA LEU A 141 -12.02 -19.95 -5.56
C LEU A 141 -10.76 -20.01 -6.43
N GLN A 142 -10.68 -19.22 -7.49
CA GLN A 142 -9.51 -19.11 -8.37
C GLN A 142 -8.55 -18.03 -7.96
N ILE A 143 -8.96 -17.05 -7.14
CA ILE A 143 -8.09 -16.02 -6.63
C ILE A 143 -7.12 -16.65 -5.61
N GLN A 144 -5.82 -16.46 -5.83
CA GLN A 144 -4.76 -17.15 -5.10
C GLN A 144 -3.97 -16.21 -4.17
N LEU A 145 -3.95 -14.91 -4.47
CA LEU A 145 -3.34 -13.88 -3.62
C LEU A 145 -4.23 -12.64 -3.54
N VAL A 146 -4.46 -12.17 -2.32
CA VAL A 146 -5.14 -10.91 -2.05
C VAL A 146 -4.18 -9.97 -1.35
N VAL A 147 -3.99 -8.77 -1.89
CA VAL A 147 -3.24 -7.70 -1.25
C VAL A 147 -4.20 -6.60 -0.85
N VAL A 148 -4.00 -6.01 0.34
CA VAL A 148 -4.97 -5.09 0.94
C VAL A 148 -4.25 -3.83 1.43
N ASP A 149 -4.56 -2.68 0.81
CA ASP A 149 -4.06 -1.35 1.19
C ASP A 149 -5.22 -0.36 1.37
N LEU A 150 -6.05 -0.56 2.38
CA LEU A 150 -7.20 0.28 2.66
C LEU A 150 -6.84 1.49 3.53
N SER A 151 -7.56 2.60 3.30
CA SER A 151 -7.44 3.83 4.09
C SER A 151 -8.79 4.26 4.65
N PHE A 152 -8.77 4.91 5.81
CA PHE A 152 -9.95 5.49 6.48
C PHE A 152 -11.02 4.48 6.92
N ILE A 153 -10.66 3.22 7.04
CA ILE A 153 -11.53 2.15 7.54
C ILE A 153 -10.72 1.18 8.40
N SER A 154 -11.32 0.67 9.47
CA SER A 154 -10.73 -0.42 10.25
C SER A 154 -10.84 -1.74 9.50
N LEU A 155 -9.76 -2.52 9.49
CA LEU A 155 -9.76 -3.87 8.90
C LEU A 155 -10.81 -4.79 9.52
N ARG A 156 -11.16 -4.60 10.81
CA ARG A 156 -12.20 -5.39 11.49
C ARG A 156 -13.57 -5.32 10.80
N LEU A 157 -13.85 -4.22 10.10
CA LEU A 157 -15.14 -4.00 9.43
C LEU A 157 -15.25 -4.70 8.07
N VAL A 158 -14.11 -5.06 7.48
CA VAL A 158 -14.05 -5.58 6.11
C VAL A 158 -13.38 -6.96 6.01
N ALA A 159 -12.69 -7.39 7.04
CA ALA A 159 -11.89 -8.61 7.02
C ALA A 159 -12.70 -9.85 6.60
N ARG A 160 -13.90 -10.02 7.15
CA ARG A 160 -14.77 -11.16 6.81
C ARG A 160 -15.22 -11.11 5.34
N GLN A 161 -15.51 -9.92 4.83
CA GLN A 161 -15.90 -9.72 3.45
C GLN A 161 -14.72 -10.00 2.50
N ILE A 162 -13.52 -9.53 2.84
CA ILE A 162 -12.29 -9.83 2.09
C ILE A 162 -12.06 -11.34 2.03
N LEU A 163 -12.20 -12.04 3.15
CA LEU A 163 -12.06 -13.50 3.21
C LEU A 163 -13.05 -14.22 2.28
N SER A 164 -14.30 -13.75 2.22
CA SER A 164 -15.32 -14.36 1.36
C SER A 164 -15.03 -14.18 -0.14
N CYS A 165 -14.28 -13.14 -0.52
CA CYS A 165 -13.89 -12.88 -1.91
C CYS A 165 -12.81 -13.85 -2.43
N ALA A 166 -12.03 -14.49 -1.53
CA ALA A 166 -10.96 -15.41 -1.93
C ALA A 166 -10.63 -16.40 -0.81
N PRO A 167 -11.53 -17.34 -0.48
CA PRO A 167 -11.42 -18.17 0.73
C PRO A 167 -10.21 -19.11 0.75
N ASN A 168 -9.58 -19.36 -0.39
CA ASN A 168 -8.42 -20.24 -0.52
C ASN A 168 -7.10 -19.50 -0.76
N ALA A 169 -7.13 -18.15 -0.78
CA ALA A 169 -5.98 -17.33 -1.12
C ALA A 169 -4.98 -17.18 0.04
N ASP A 170 -3.79 -16.74 -0.33
CA ASP A 170 -2.87 -16.05 0.54
C ASP A 170 -3.26 -14.57 0.66
N PHE A 171 -3.02 -13.95 1.82
CA PHE A 171 -3.39 -12.55 2.07
C PHE A 171 -2.22 -11.76 2.60
N VAL A 172 -1.98 -10.59 2.02
CA VAL A 172 -1.05 -9.58 2.54
C VAL A 172 -1.83 -8.34 2.90
N PHE A 173 -1.92 -8.03 4.19
CA PHE A 173 -2.57 -6.83 4.70
C PHE A 173 -1.54 -5.76 5.03
N LEU A 174 -1.71 -4.55 4.51
CA LEU A 174 -1.05 -3.36 5.04
C LEU A 174 -1.88 -2.83 6.21
N ILE A 175 -1.39 -3.05 7.42
CA ILE A 175 -2.03 -2.61 8.65
C ILE A 175 -1.59 -1.19 8.97
N LYS A 176 -2.57 -0.32 9.16
CA LYS A 176 -2.40 1.09 9.47
C LYS A 176 -2.99 1.39 10.85
N PRO A 177 -2.20 1.40 11.93
CA PRO A 177 -2.70 1.56 13.30
C PRO A 177 -3.60 2.78 13.50
N GLN A 178 -3.36 3.87 12.76
CA GLN A 178 -4.16 5.09 12.83
C GLN A 178 -5.63 4.91 12.44
N PHE A 179 -5.99 3.83 11.73
CA PHE A 179 -7.38 3.54 11.35
C PHE A 179 -8.05 2.52 12.27
N GLU A 180 -7.31 1.96 13.21
CA GLU A 180 -7.80 1.04 14.23
C GLU A 180 -8.04 1.73 15.59
N LEU A 181 -7.57 2.96 15.74
CA LEU A 181 -7.60 3.77 16.97
C LEU A 181 -8.66 4.87 16.90
N GLN A 182 -8.97 5.45 18.06
CA GLN A 182 -9.85 6.61 18.14
C GLN A 182 -9.11 7.89 17.74
N ARG A 183 -9.86 8.91 17.33
CA ARG A 183 -9.28 10.21 16.94
C ARG A 183 -8.45 10.85 18.06
N SER A 184 -8.81 10.63 19.32
CA SER A 184 -8.09 11.10 20.50
C SER A 184 -6.69 10.50 20.67
N ASP A 185 -6.41 9.37 20.02
CA ASP A 185 -5.11 8.68 20.07
C ASP A 185 -4.12 9.20 19.03
N LEU A 186 -4.58 10.11 18.18
CA LEU A 186 -3.83 10.68 17.06
C LEU A 186 -3.51 12.15 17.33
N ASN A 187 -2.37 12.63 16.86
CA ASN A 187 -2.08 14.06 16.85
C ASN A 187 -2.99 14.83 15.86
N SER A 188 -2.83 16.16 15.77
CA SER A 188 -3.61 17.02 14.88
C SER A 188 -3.46 16.67 13.40
N GLN A 189 -2.36 16.04 13.00
CA GLN A 189 -2.08 15.59 11.62
C GLN A 189 -2.61 14.18 11.32
N GLY A 190 -3.15 13.48 12.33
CA GLY A 190 -3.63 12.10 12.17
C GLY A 190 -2.51 11.06 12.28
N VAL A 191 -1.43 11.38 13.02
CA VAL A 191 -0.28 10.49 13.22
C VAL A 191 -0.31 9.92 14.63
N VAL A 192 -0.04 8.61 14.75
CA VAL A 192 0.17 7.90 16.01
C VAL A 192 1.64 8.05 16.41
N THR A 193 1.94 9.00 17.29
CA THR A 193 3.32 9.26 17.75
C THR A 193 3.75 8.37 18.90
N ASP A 194 2.80 7.93 19.73
CA ASP A 194 3.04 7.07 20.89
C ASP A 194 3.23 5.59 20.46
N PRO A 195 4.37 4.95 20.77
CA PRO A 195 4.63 3.56 20.44
C PRO A 195 3.63 2.57 21.05
N GLU A 196 3.17 2.81 22.29
CA GLU A 196 2.22 1.92 22.98
C GLU A 196 0.84 1.96 22.29
N ARG A 197 0.38 3.16 21.94
CA ARG A 197 -0.86 3.33 21.17
C ARG A 197 -0.75 2.71 19.79
N ARG A 198 0.37 2.88 19.11
CA ARG A 198 0.63 2.25 17.83
C ARG A 198 0.57 0.72 17.93
N ARG A 199 1.20 0.14 18.96
CA ARG A 199 1.13 -1.28 19.25
C ARG A 199 -0.30 -1.72 19.51
N HIS A 200 -1.04 -0.97 20.31
CA HIS A 200 -2.46 -1.23 20.57
C HIS A 200 -3.30 -1.25 19.29
N GLY A 201 -3.10 -0.28 18.37
CA GLY A 201 -3.78 -0.26 17.07
C GLY A 201 -3.43 -1.48 16.21
N LEU A 202 -2.17 -1.89 16.19
CA LEU A 202 -1.74 -3.12 15.51
C LEU A 202 -2.44 -4.36 16.10
N GLU A 203 -2.47 -4.51 17.42
CA GLU A 203 -3.14 -5.61 18.11
C GLU A 203 -4.64 -5.65 17.84
N GLN A 204 -5.29 -4.49 17.75
CA GLN A 204 -6.70 -4.38 17.37
C GLN A 204 -6.95 -4.91 15.95
N ALA A 205 -6.11 -4.53 14.98
CA ALA A 205 -6.20 -5.04 13.62
C ALA A 205 -6.04 -6.57 13.57
N LEU A 206 -4.99 -7.10 14.22
CA LEU A 206 -4.70 -8.54 14.25
C LEU A 206 -5.84 -9.32 14.92
N ARG A 207 -6.44 -8.78 15.97
CA ARG A 207 -7.63 -9.38 16.61
C ARG A 207 -8.79 -9.42 15.63
N GLY A 208 -9.07 -8.32 14.91
CA GLY A 208 -10.14 -8.28 13.92
C GLY A 208 -9.94 -9.29 12.79
N LEU A 209 -8.73 -9.45 12.30
CA LEU A 209 -8.39 -10.48 11.32
C LEU A 209 -8.63 -11.89 11.89
N SER A 210 -8.18 -12.15 13.10
CA SER A 210 -8.39 -13.41 13.81
C SER A 210 -9.88 -13.75 13.97
N GLU A 211 -10.71 -12.79 14.41
CA GLU A 211 -12.16 -12.95 14.57
C GLU A 211 -12.90 -13.15 13.24
N ALA A 212 -12.32 -12.66 12.15
CA ALA A 212 -12.82 -12.88 10.79
C ALA A 212 -12.48 -14.26 10.21
N GLY A 213 -11.59 -15.03 10.86
CA GLY A 213 -11.18 -16.36 10.42
C GLY A 213 -9.81 -16.41 9.73
N PHE A 214 -8.98 -15.38 9.89
CA PHE A 214 -7.61 -15.40 9.40
C PHE A 214 -6.64 -16.01 10.42
N ARG A 215 -5.73 -16.82 9.91
CA ARG A 215 -4.54 -17.31 10.60
C ARG A 215 -3.35 -16.43 10.21
N LEU A 216 -2.75 -15.74 11.18
CA LEU A 216 -1.52 -14.98 10.98
C LEU A 216 -0.32 -15.92 10.84
N LEU A 217 0.47 -15.75 9.77
CA LEU A 217 1.66 -16.55 9.47
C LEU A 217 2.95 -15.77 9.69
N SER A 218 2.99 -14.49 9.28
CA SER A 218 4.14 -13.62 9.43
C SER A 218 3.71 -12.17 9.64
N LEU A 219 4.58 -11.39 10.27
CA LEU A 219 4.35 -9.98 10.57
C LEU A 219 5.67 -9.21 10.45
N ALA A 220 5.65 -8.05 9.80
CA ALA A 220 6.82 -7.20 9.67
C ALA A 220 6.42 -5.72 9.72
N GLN A 221 7.33 -4.84 10.15
CA GLN A 221 7.16 -3.41 9.99
C GLN A 221 7.42 -3.03 8.53
N SER A 222 6.59 -2.16 7.96
CA SER A 222 6.79 -1.61 6.62
C SER A 222 8.12 -0.85 6.53
N PRO A 223 8.90 -1.03 5.44
CA PRO A 223 10.18 -0.35 5.26
C PRO A 223 10.04 1.16 5.06
N ILE A 224 8.84 1.62 4.70
CA ILE A 224 8.53 3.04 4.53
C ILE A 224 7.25 3.41 5.29
N THR A 225 7.22 4.62 5.81
CA THR A 225 6.06 5.17 6.51
C THR A 225 4.93 5.55 5.56
N GLY A 226 3.72 5.67 6.09
CA GLY A 226 2.58 6.26 5.40
C GLY A 226 2.80 7.73 5.01
N GLY A 227 1.91 8.29 4.17
CA GLY A 227 2.05 9.63 3.60
C GLY A 227 2.21 10.78 4.60
N LYS A 228 1.75 10.59 5.82
CA LYS A 228 1.87 11.57 6.92
C LYS A 228 2.92 11.17 7.97
N GLY A 229 3.69 10.11 7.73
CA GLY A 229 4.73 9.62 8.63
C GLY A 229 4.26 8.55 9.63
N ASN A 230 3.05 8.01 9.50
CA ASN A 230 2.61 6.87 10.30
C ASN A 230 3.46 5.64 10.02
N VAL A 231 3.86 4.93 11.06
CA VAL A 231 4.44 3.59 10.95
C VAL A 231 3.32 2.62 10.63
N GLU A 232 3.56 1.77 9.65
CA GLU A 232 2.61 0.78 9.14
C GLU A 232 3.23 -0.61 9.22
N PHE A 233 2.40 -1.65 9.18
CA PHE A 233 2.85 -3.04 9.31
C PHE A 233 2.29 -3.89 8.17
N LEU A 234 2.97 -4.97 7.86
CA LEU A 234 2.59 -5.94 6.86
C LEU A 234 2.31 -7.28 7.55
N ALA A 235 1.14 -7.85 7.31
CA ALA A 235 0.73 -9.12 7.87
C ALA A 235 0.44 -10.12 6.74
N TYR A 236 1.10 -11.28 6.80
CA TYR A 236 0.81 -12.41 5.92
C TYR A 236 -0.14 -13.38 6.62
N CYS A 237 -1.25 -13.66 5.97
CA CYS A 237 -2.33 -14.46 6.54
C CYS A 237 -2.87 -15.49 5.54
N ARG A 238 -3.53 -16.51 6.06
CA ARG A 238 -4.40 -17.46 5.33
C ARG A 238 -5.72 -17.65 6.05
N ALA A 239 -6.73 -18.17 5.37
CA ALA A 239 -7.91 -18.69 6.04
C ALA A 239 -7.54 -19.83 7.01
N GLY A 240 -8.12 -19.85 8.20
CA GLY A 240 -7.87 -20.94 9.14
C GLY A 240 -8.05 -20.57 10.60
N LYS A 241 -7.76 -21.55 11.47
CA LYS A 241 -7.83 -21.32 12.92
C LYS A 241 -6.82 -20.26 13.35
N PRO A 242 -7.23 -19.28 14.17
CA PRO A 242 -6.37 -18.25 14.69
C PRO A 242 -5.12 -18.78 15.38
N THR A 243 -4.00 -18.09 15.20
CA THR A 243 -2.75 -18.30 15.94
C THR A 243 -2.56 -17.20 16.97
N ASP A 244 -1.84 -17.48 18.04
CA ASP A 244 -1.45 -16.44 19.01
C ASP A 244 -0.47 -15.46 18.31
N PRO A 245 -0.78 -14.17 18.20
CA PRO A 245 0.09 -13.20 17.56
C PRO A 245 1.30 -12.77 18.41
N LYS A 246 1.33 -13.11 19.71
CA LYS A 246 2.35 -12.65 20.67
C LYS A 246 3.79 -12.93 20.23
N PRO A 247 4.15 -14.14 19.72
CA PRO A 247 5.52 -14.40 19.29
C PRO A 247 5.95 -13.48 18.11
N LEU A 248 5.04 -13.23 17.16
CA LEU A 248 5.32 -12.37 16.01
C LEU A 248 5.36 -10.88 16.39
N LEU A 249 4.53 -10.48 17.36
CA LEU A 249 4.57 -9.12 17.91
C LEU A 249 5.86 -8.86 18.69
N ALA A 250 6.37 -9.83 19.43
CA ALA A 250 7.64 -9.71 20.15
C ALA A 250 8.86 -9.65 19.22
N ALA A 251 8.76 -10.18 18.02
CA ALA A 251 9.83 -10.12 17.01
C ALA A 251 9.91 -8.76 16.26
N LEU A 252 8.97 -7.85 16.49
CA LEU A 252 8.99 -6.48 15.96
C LEU A 252 9.75 -5.49 16.85
N ASP A 253 9.96 -5.82 18.13
CA ASP A 253 10.68 -5.04 19.12
C ASP A 253 12.19 -5.32 19.04
#